data_0022904a1e6dfd10c81367a8003ec415
#
_entry.id   0022904a1e6dfd10c81367a8003ec415
#
_cell.length_a   1.000
_cell.length_b   1.000
_cell.length_c   1.000
_cell.angle_alpha   90.00
_cell.angle_beta   90.00
_cell.angle_gamma   90.00
#
_symmetry.space_group_name_H-M   'P 1'
#
loop_
_entity.id
_entity.type
_entity.pdbx_description
1 polymer ?
#
loop_
_entity_poly.entity_id
_entity_poly.type
_entity_poly.pdbx_seq_one_letter_code
_entity_poly.pdbx_strand_id
1 'polypeptide(L)'
;MLRFACFALVALIGAPAQGQVPGVTAKTIVIGQSTPLTGSNAELGNDIRNGALAYLQKVNDAGGVHGRRVELVTLDDGNTVPRADANTKKLVEEQGVFALFGYPSATLSRPALPYVEKHKVPFLSPFTGADPMRVFNKHVYNMRASYADELEKIVEHFVPLGVKRFSIVYYDDVVGRENLTAVDRALKARGLIAVSHAAFKDRAKPDIAAGVKEVAKGQPDVVILTTLYKTTSDFIKLARKEGMGASMVSNSFPGASPLAKELGGKDGSGVIVATVVPPPSKRSLPIVQEYQAAIEKQLGKKELSFTSLESFIAAKVTVEALRRAGPKLTREGFMRELDNMKGGYDVGGYVVSFAPNNHNGSSFVELTVIGRDLKFAY
;
A
#
# COMPACT_ATOMS: atom_id res chain seq x y z
N MET A 1 13.14 84.48 0.08
CA MET A 1 13.73 83.22 -0.44
C MET A 1 13.03 82.05 0.22
N LEU A 2 12.04 81.47 -0.46
CA LEU A 2 11.25 80.35 0.05
C LEU A 2 11.83 79.04 -0.55
N ARG A 3 12.32 78.11 0.29
CA ARG A 3 12.83 76.79 -0.14
C ARG A 3 11.68 75.78 -0.04
N PHE A 4 11.20 75.27 -1.18
CA PHE A 4 10.29 74.13 -1.27
C PHE A 4 11.09 72.85 -1.09
N ALA A 5 10.78 72.07 -0.05
CA ALA A 5 11.26 70.70 0.13
C ALA A 5 10.26 69.74 -0.55
N CYS A 6 10.67 69.08 -1.65
CA CYS A 6 9.92 67.98 -2.23
C CYS A 6 10.14 66.71 -1.39
N PHE A 7 9.08 66.22 -0.73
CA PHE A 7 9.05 64.87 -0.15
C PHE A 7 8.70 63.86 -1.25
N ALA A 8 9.65 63.03 -1.62
CA ALA A 8 9.40 61.88 -2.50
C ALA A 8 8.76 60.76 -1.69
N LEU A 9 7.49 60.44 -1.96
CA LEU A 9 6.75 59.34 -1.40
C LEU A 9 7.19 58.04 -2.12
N VAL A 10 8.03 57.22 -1.47
CA VAL A 10 8.41 55.91 -1.96
C VAL A 10 7.23 54.96 -1.68
N ALA A 11 6.45 54.64 -2.70
CA ALA A 11 5.44 53.59 -2.61
C ALA A 11 6.13 52.23 -2.55
N LEU A 12 6.16 51.61 -1.38
CA LEU A 12 6.48 50.18 -1.22
C LEU A 12 5.36 49.37 -1.91
N ILE A 13 5.64 48.92 -3.11
CA ILE A 13 4.81 47.92 -3.80
C ILE A 13 5.02 46.60 -3.02
N GLY A 14 4.10 46.31 -2.11
CA GLY A 14 4.05 45.00 -1.43
C GLY A 14 3.88 43.92 -2.48
N ALA A 15 4.89 43.04 -2.63
CA ALA A 15 4.74 41.83 -3.42
C ALA A 15 3.54 41.05 -2.88
N PRO A 16 2.65 40.50 -3.76
CA PRO A 16 1.53 39.71 -3.32
C PRO A 16 2.07 38.56 -2.46
N ALA A 17 1.59 38.42 -1.23
CA ALA A 17 1.86 37.29 -0.39
C ALA A 17 1.37 36.05 -1.15
N GLN A 18 2.26 35.30 -1.75
CA GLN A 18 1.92 33.98 -2.30
C GLN A 18 1.34 33.18 -1.15
N GLY A 19 0.05 32.80 -1.25
CA GLY A 19 -0.64 32.05 -0.23
C GLY A 19 0.22 30.85 0.17
N GLN A 20 0.51 30.73 1.47
CA GLN A 20 1.38 29.68 1.99
C GLN A 20 0.80 28.32 1.64
N VAL A 21 1.52 27.48 0.91
CA VAL A 21 1.08 26.12 0.54
C VAL A 21 0.94 25.30 1.82
N PRO A 22 -0.23 24.71 2.10
CA PRO A 22 -0.41 23.92 3.31
C PRO A 22 0.65 22.82 3.44
N GLY A 23 1.19 22.63 4.64
CA GLY A 23 2.22 21.65 4.93
C GLY A 23 3.62 21.96 4.41
N VAL A 24 3.87 23.16 3.85
CA VAL A 24 5.17 23.57 3.35
C VAL A 24 5.64 24.83 4.07
N THR A 25 6.82 24.75 4.66
CA THR A 25 7.52 25.89 5.26
C THR A 25 8.88 26.10 4.59
N ALA A 26 9.65 27.07 5.07
CA ALA A 26 11.04 27.24 4.63
C ALA A 26 11.95 26.06 5.02
N LYS A 27 11.57 25.26 6.04
CA LYS A 27 12.40 24.20 6.61
C LYS A 27 11.80 22.80 6.48
N THR A 28 10.49 22.66 6.25
CA THR A 28 9.79 21.38 6.29
C THR A 28 8.76 21.23 5.18
N ILE A 29 8.52 19.96 4.80
CA ILE A 29 7.37 19.47 4.03
C ILE A 29 6.71 18.40 4.89
N VAL A 30 5.44 18.59 5.28
CA VAL A 30 4.72 17.71 6.20
C VAL A 30 3.75 16.82 5.43
N ILE A 31 3.90 15.51 5.58
CA ILE A 31 3.04 14.48 5.00
C ILE A 31 2.27 13.81 6.14
N GLY A 32 0.97 13.58 5.96
CA GLY A 32 0.08 13.00 6.97
C GLY A 32 -0.23 11.53 6.72
N GLN A 33 -0.26 10.73 7.79
CA GLN A 33 -0.60 9.32 7.73
C GLN A 33 -1.57 8.95 8.85
N SER A 34 -2.63 8.19 8.51
CA SER A 34 -3.45 7.44 9.48
C SER A 34 -3.22 5.96 9.25
N THR A 35 -2.80 5.24 10.28
CA THR A 35 -2.49 3.80 10.19
C THR A 35 -2.61 3.15 11.58
N PRO A 36 -2.98 1.86 11.69
CA PRO A 36 -3.05 1.20 12.99
C PRO A 36 -1.64 0.98 13.57
N LEU A 37 -1.33 1.70 14.63
CA LEU A 37 -0.12 1.48 15.43
C LEU A 37 -0.39 0.59 16.63
N THR A 38 -1.67 0.43 16.98
CA THR A 38 -2.18 -0.45 18.04
C THR A 38 -3.32 -1.32 17.52
N GLY A 39 -3.68 -2.37 18.26
CA GLY A 39 -4.81 -3.24 17.92
C GLY A 39 -4.49 -4.31 16.88
N SER A 40 -5.53 -4.82 16.19
CA SER A 40 -5.48 -6.05 15.41
C SER A 40 -4.60 -6.02 14.15
N ASN A 41 -4.25 -4.86 13.63
CA ASN A 41 -3.40 -4.72 12.42
C ASN A 41 -2.16 -3.86 12.68
N ALA A 42 -1.73 -3.77 13.93
CA ALA A 42 -0.60 -2.93 14.34
C ALA A 42 0.70 -3.29 13.61
N GLU A 43 0.96 -4.57 13.34
CA GLU A 43 2.15 -5.00 12.61
C GLU A 43 2.18 -4.41 11.19
N LEU A 44 1.06 -4.50 10.46
CA LEU A 44 0.92 -3.92 9.12
C LEU A 44 1.14 -2.39 9.15
N GLY A 45 0.49 -1.68 10.07
CA GLY A 45 0.59 -0.23 10.18
C GLY A 45 1.99 0.24 10.56
N ASN A 46 2.66 -0.46 11.49
CA ASN A 46 4.04 -0.17 11.87
C ASN A 46 5.00 -0.43 10.70
N ASP A 47 4.82 -1.49 9.94
CA ASP A 47 5.63 -1.77 8.75
C ASP A 47 5.50 -0.68 7.69
N ILE A 48 4.27 -0.22 7.39
CA ILE A 48 4.03 0.89 6.46
C ILE A 48 4.75 2.15 6.95
N ARG A 49 4.60 2.51 8.23
CA ARG A 49 5.25 3.67 8.81
C ARG A 49 6.78 3.55 8.76
N ASN A 50 7.33 2.42 9.19
CA ASN A 50 8.77 2.21 9.32
C ASN A 50 9.47 2.23 7.96
N GLY A 51 8.85 1.64 6.92
CA GLY A 51 9.37 1.67 5.56
C GLY A 51 9.47 3.11 5.02
N ALA A 52 8.41 3.91 5.19
CA ALA A 52 8.44 5.32 4.81
C ALA A 52 9.49 6.10 5.58
N LEU A 53 9.52 5.98 6.92
CA LEU A 53 10.47 6.69 7.77
C LEU A 53 11.92 6.34 7.44
N ALA A 54 12.23 5.08 7.10
CA ALA A 54 13.58 4.66 6.72
C ALA A 54 14.07 5.42 5.48
N TYR A 55 13.22 5.61 4.47
CA TYR A 55 13.59 6.40 3.30
C TYR A 55 13.66 7.90 3.60
N LEU A 56 12.66 8.44 4.30
CA LEU A 56 12.61 9.87 4.63
C LEU A 56 13.76 10.29 5.52
N GLN A 57 14.18 9.48 6.49
CA GLN A 57 15.34 9.75 7.33
C GLN A 57 16.61 9.79 6.49
N LYS A 58 16.82 8.82 5.58
CA LYS A 58 17.94 8.82 4.66
C LYS A 58 18.01 10.12 3.84
N VAL A 59 16.86 10.59 3.33
CA VAL A 59 16.77 11.85 2.57
C VAL A 59 17.07 13.05 3.46
N ASN A 60 16.54 13.08 4.67
CA ASN A 60 16.73 14.17 5.63
C ASN A 60 18.19 14.27 6.11
N ASP A 61 18.87 13.13 6.28
CA ASP A 61 20.31 13.10 6.62
C ASP A 61 21.18 13.65 5.48
N ALA A 62 20.70 13.56 4.24
CA ALA A 62 21.37 14.13 3.06
C ALA A 62 20.96 15.59 2.76
N GLY A 63 20.31 16.28 3.70
CA GLY A 63 19.91 17.70 3.54
C GLY A 63 18.48 17.92 3.06
N GLY A 64 17.67 16.86 2.97
CA GLY A 64 16.24 16.93 2.62
C GLY A 64 15.97 17.15 1.13
N VAL A 65 14.86 17.81 0.84
CA VAL A 65 14.42 18.16 -0.52
C VAL A 65 14.46 19.69 -0.67
N HIS A 66 15.35 20.19 -1.50
CA HIS A 66 15.62 21.64 -1.65
C HIS A 66 15.85 22.34 -0.29
N GLY A 67 16.63 21.71 0.61
CA GLY A 67 16.92 22.23 1.95
C GLY A 67 15.80 22.07 2.98
N ARG A 68 14.69 21.39 2.64
CA ARG A 68 13.56 21.14 3.54
C ARG A 68 13.56 19.68 4.01
N ARG A 69 13.36 19.46 5.29
CA ARG A 69 13.10 18.11 5.83
C ARG A 69 11.72 17.63 5.38
N VAL A 70 11.60 16.36 5.05
CA VAL A 70 10.30 15.73 4.79
C VAL A 70 9.89 14.99 6.05
N GLU A 71 8.76 15.39 6.64
CA GLU A 71 8.26 14.87 7.92
C GLU A 71 6.98 14.06 7.69
N LEU A 72 6.92 12.86 8.29
CA LEU A 72 5.72 12.02 8.30
C LEU A 72 5.05 12.11 9.66
N VAL A 73 3.91 12.77 9.71
CA VAL A 73 3.05 12.80 10.91
C VAL A 73 2.09 11.63 10.85
N THR A 74 2.25 10.69 11.77
CA THR A 74 1.42 9.48 11.82
C THR A 74 0.47 9.53 13.02
N LEU A 75 -0.81 9.29 12.77
CA LEU A 75 -1.86 9.15 13.77
C LEU A 75 -2.37 7.70 13.81
N ASP A 76 -2.53 7.16 15.02
CA ASP A 76 -3.04 5.80 15.23
C ASP A 76 -4.57 5.76 15.02
N ASP A 77 -5.04 4.94 14.08
CA ASP A 77 -6.48 4.71 13.88
C ASP A 77 -7.00 3.43 14.56
N GLY A 78 -6.10 2.62 15.15
CA GLY A 78 -6.48 1.38 15.83
C GLY A 78 -7.27 0.42 14.93
N ASN A 79 -7.10 0.53 13.60
CA ASN A 79 -7.83 -0.24 12.59
C ASN A 79 -9.35 0.00 12.61
N THR A 80 -9.80 1.24 12.90
CA THR A 80 -11.21 1.59 12.94
C THR A 80 -11.54 2.78 12.03
N VAL A 81 -12.67 2.68 11.32
CA VAL A 81 -13.13 3.71 10.38
C VAL A 81 -13.35 5.07 11.05
N PRO A 82 -14.04 5.17 12.23
CA PRO A 82 -14.25 6.46 12.86
C PRO A 82 -12.96 7.18 13.25
N ARG A 83 -11.91 6.42 13.69
CA ARG A 83 -10.63 7.04 14.02
C ARG A 83 -9.85 7.43 12.76
N ALA A 84 -9.89 6.64 11.68
CA ALA A 84 -9.28 7.00 10.41
C ALA A 84 -9.88 8.28 9.82
N ASP A 85 -11.21 8.46 9.91
CA ASP A 85 -11.91 9.67 9.50
C ASP A 85 -11.50 10.90 10.37
N ALA A 86 -11.54 10.76 11.69
CA ALA A 86 -11.12 11.82 12.62
C ALA A 86 -9.64 12.21 12.43
N ASN A 87 -8.77 11.24 12.23
CA ASN A 87 -7.35 11.47 11.93
C ASN A 87 -7.18 12.24 10.63
N THR A 88 -7.94 11.86 9.59
CA THR A 88 -7.87 12.55 8.29
C THR A 88 -8.30 14.00 8.42
N LYS A 89 -9.42 14.25 9.11
CA LYS A 89 -9.88 15.62 9.40
C LYS A 89 -8.78 16.41 10.10
N LYS A 90 -8.19 15.85 11.16
CA LYS A 90 -7.12 16.50 11.92
C LYS A 90 -5.89 16.81 11.07
N LEU A 91 -5.43 15.84 10.25
CA LEU A 91 -4.27 16.01 9.37
C LEU A 91 -4.51 17.08 8.31
N VAL A 92 -5.69 17.08 7.68
CA VAL A 92 -5.99 17.96 6.54
C VAL A 92 -6.47 19.35 7.00
N GLU A 93 -7.44 19.43 7.92
CA GLU A 93 -8.10 20.68 8.26
C GLU A 93 -7.43 21.42 9.43
N GLU A 94 -6.80 20.71 10.39
CA GLU A 94 -6.18 21.34 11.55
C GLU A 94 -4.66 21.49 11.38
N GLN A 95 -3.97 20.45 10.92
CA GLN A 95 -2.51 20.46 10.74
C GLN A 95 -2.10 20.93 9.34
N GLY A 96 -3.01 20.93 8.36
CA GLY A 96 -2.76 21.41 7.02
C GLY A 96 -1.61 20.67 6.32
N VAL A 97 -1.57 19.34 6.36
CA VAL A 97 -0.51 18.55 5.72
C VAL A 97 -0.47 18.78 4.20
N PHE A 98 0.71 18.66 3.59
CA PHE A 98 0.91 18.81 2.15
C PHE A 98 0.21 17.70 1.36
N ALA A 99 0.38 16.45 1.81
CA ALA A 99 -0.19 15.26 1.20
C ALA A 99 -0.58 14.23 2.25
N LEU A 100 -1.48 13.29 1.92
CA LEU A 100 -1.73 12.07 2.70
C LEU A 100 -0.91 10.92 2.13
N PHE A 101 -0.56 9.94 2.95
CA PHE A 101 0.33 8.85 2.58
C PHE A 101 -0.01 7.53 3.30
N GLY A 102 -0.07 6.43 2.55
CA GLY A 102 0.09 5.09 3.11
C GLY A 102 -0.98 4.63 4.09
N TYR A 103 -2.25 5.03 3.92
CA TYR A 103 -3.34 4.50 4.73
C TYR A 103 -3.59 3.03 4.35
N PRO A 104 -3.74 2.10 5.30
CA PRO A 104 -3.97 0.70 5.00
C PRO A 104 -5.42 0.43 4.62
N SER A 105 -5.61 -0.53 3.70
CA SER A 105 -6.90 -1.02 3.24
C SER A 105 -7.84 0.02 2.59
N ALA A 106 -8.75 -0.42 1.73
CA ALA A 106 -9.78 0.45 1.16
C ALA A 106 -10.74 0.97 2.23
N THR A 107 -11.05 0.15 3.24
CA THR A 107 -11.98 0.50 4.31
C THR A 107 -11.51 1.71 5.12
N LEU A 108 -10.20 1.82 5.40
CA LEU A 108 -9.62 2.92 6.16
C LEU A 108 -9.20 4.10 5.26
N SER A 109 -8.98 3.87 3.97
CA SER A 109 -8.60 4.91 3.00
C SER A 109 -9.79 5.69 2.45
N ARG A 110 -10.94 5.04 2.24
CA ARG A 110 -12.13 5.68 1.64
C ARG A 110 -12.66 6.90 2.43
N PRO A 111 -12.70 6.90 3.76
CA PRO A 111 -13.10 8.09 4.52
C PRO A 111 -12.27 9.33 4.24
N ALA A 112 -11.04 9.17 3.74
CA ALA A 112 -10.19 10.31 3.37
C ALA A 112 -10.63 11.00 2.06
N LEU A 113 -11.34 10.31 1.15
CA LEU A 113 -11.64 10.83 -0.18
C LEU A 113 -12.43 12.15 -0.19
N PRO A 114 -13.47 12.39 0.66
CA PRO A 114 -14.14 13.68 0.73
C PRO A 114 -13.20 14.84 1.09
N TYR A 115 -12.24 14.61 2.00
CA TYR A 115 -11.24 15.62 2.36
C TYR A 115 -10.23 15.85 1.23
N VAL A 116 -9.81 14.78 0.56
CA VAL A 116 -8.92 14.82 -0.61
C VAL A 116 -9.50 15.69 -1.70
N GLU A 117 -10.78 15.49 -2.05
CA GLU A 117 -11.50 16.26 -3.05
C GLU A 117 -11.70 17.73 -2.63
N LYS A 118 -12.25 17.95 -1.44
CA LYS A 118 -12.57 19.29 -0.92
C LYS A 118 -11.34 20.18 -0.84
N HIS A 119 -10.23 19.63 -0.31
CA HIS A 119 -9.01 20.39 -0.03
C HIS A 119 -7.91 20.19 -1.09
N LYS A 120 -8.18 19.42 -2.17
CA LYS A 120 -7.23 19.10 -3.26
C LYS A 120 -5.89 18.57 -2.71
N VAL A 121 -5.95 17.69 -1.72
CA VAL A 121 -4.80 17.09 -1.06
C VAL A 121 -4.34 15.87 -1.86
N PRO A 122 -3.09 15.77 -2.33
CA PRO A 122 -2.59 14.54 -2.92
C PRO A 122 -2.64 13.39 -1.89
N PHE A 123 -3.18 12.25 -2.30
CA PHE A 123 -3.20 11.04 -1.49
C PHE A 123 -2.35 9.95 -2.15
N LEU A 124 -1.24 9.65 -1.53
CA LEU A 124 -0.21 8.80 -2.09
C LEU A 124 -0.26 7.41 -1.47
N SER A 125 -0.18 6.40 -2.33
CA SER A 125 -0.03 5.01 -1.91
C SER A 125 -1.04 4.57 -0.85
N PRO A 126 -2.37 4.72 -1.06
CA PRO A 126 -3.29 3.93 -0.24
C PRO A 126 -2.87 2.46 -0.36
N PHE A 127 -2.66 1.82 0.80
CA PHE A 127 -2.05 0.50 0.88
C PHE A 127 -3.10 -0.60 0.64
N THR A 128 -3.63 -0.62 -0.58
CA THR A 128 -4.70 -1.54 -1.02
C THR A 128 -4.69 -1.73 -2.54
N GLY A 129 -4.95 -2.95 -2.98
CA GLY A 129 -5.19 -3.28 -4.39
C GLY A 129 -6.68 -3.29 -4.78
N ALA A 130 -7.58 -2.89 -3.86
CA ALA A 130 -9.03 -2.96 -4.07
C ALA A 130 -9.54 -1.93 -5.08
N ASP A 131 -10.47 -2.35 -5.94
CA ASP A 131 -11.02 -1.53 -7.03
C ASP A 131 -11.60 -0.18 -6.58
N PRO A 132 -12.29 -0.05 -5.41
CA PRO A 132 -12.83 1.24 -4.99
C PRO A 132 -11.78 2.36 -4.79
N MET A 133 -10.51 2.01 -4.61
CA MET A 133 -9.42 3.00 -4.52
C MET A 133 -8.68 3.19 -5.85
N ARG A 134 -9.05 2.43 -6.89
CA ARG A 134 -8.40 2.43 -8.21
C ARG A 134 -9.21 3.09 -9.31
N VAL A 135 -10.48 3.40 -9.04
CA VAL A 135 -11.26 4.30 -9.89
C VAL A 135 -10.48 5.63 -10.00
N PHE A 136 -10.28 6.10 -11.23
CA PHE A 136 -9.48 7.30 -11.45
C PHE A 136 -9.97 8.48 -10.61
N ASN A 137 -9.07 9.00 -9.81
CA ASN A 137 -9.21 10.22 -9.04
C ASN A 137 -7.92 11.01 -9.21
N LYS A 138 -8.03 12.25 -9.67
CA LYS A 138 -6.87 13.10 -10.00
C LYS A 138 -5.94 13.41 -8.82
N HIS A 139 -6.39 13.14 -7.58
CA HIS A 139 -5.59 13.39 -6.38
C HIS A 139 -5.05 12.10 -5.72
N VAL A 140 -5.46 10.90 -6.20
CA VAL A 140 -5.07 9.62 -5.61
C VAL A 140 -4.09 8.88 -6.52
N TYR A 141 -2.95 8.46 -5.97
CA TYR A 141 -1.88 7.76 -6.69
C TYR A 141 -1.60 6.41 -6.03
N ASN A 142 -1.93 5.31 -6.70
CA ASN A 142 -1.74 3.93 -6.23
C ASN A 142 -0.38 3.40 -6.69
N MET A 143 0.47 2.92 -5.79
CA MET A 143 1.82 2.43 -6.12
C MET A 143 1.86 0.95 -6.52
N ARG A 144 0.88 0.16 -6.09
CA ARG A 144 0.87 -1.30 -6.19
C ARG A 144 -0.05 -1.82 -7.30
N ALA A 145 0.11 -3.08 -7.67
CA ALA A 145 -0.83 -3.82 -8.50
C ALA A 145 -2.21 -3.93 -7.84
N SER A 146 -3.27 -4.14 -8.63
CA SER A 146 -4.61 -4.43 -8.11
C SER A 146 -4.72 -5.84 -7.55
N TYR A 147 -5.70 -6.08 -6.68
CA TYR A 147 -6.02 -7.47 -6.30
C TYR A 147 -6.48 -8.29 -7.50
N ALA A 148 -7.12 -7.67 -8.49
CA ALA A 148 -7.48 -8.34 -9.72
C ALA A 148 -6.25 -8.82 -10.52
N ASP A 149 -5.18 -8.01 -10.62
CA ASP A 149 -3.91 -8.42 -11.24
C ASP A 149 -3.26 -9.59 -10.48
N GLU A 150 -3.31 -9.54 -9.13
CA GLU A 150 -2.76 -10.61 -8.29
C GLU A 150 -3.52 -11.93 -8.48
N LEU A 151 -4.86 -11.89 -8.48
CA LEU A 151 -5.73 -13.05 -8.66
C LEU A 151 -5.63 -13.63 -10.06
N GLU A 152 -5.53 -12.77 -11.08
CA GLU A 152 -5.23 -13.20 -12.46
C GLU A 152 -3.89 -13.93 -12.53
N LYS A 153 -2.84 -13.38 -11.89
CA LYS A 153 -1.50 -13.99 -11.84
C LYS A 153 -1.50 -15.35 -11.14
N ILE A 154 -2.27 -15.50 -10.07
CA ILE A 154 -2.43 -16.79 -9.38
C ILE A 154 -3.05 -17.82 -10.33
N VAL A 155 -4.16 -17.51 -10.98
CA VAL A 155 -4.82 -18.42 -11.91
C VAL A 155 -3.93 -18.73 -13.12
N GLU A 156 -3.26 -17.69 -13.68
CA GLU A 156 -2.29 -17.83 -14.77
C GLU A 156 -1.16 -18.80 -14.42
N HIS A 157 -0.70 -18.80 -13.19
CA HIS A 157 0.38 -19.68 -12.74
C HIS A 157 -0.04 -21.15 -12.68
N PHE A 158 -1.22 -21.44 -12.13
CA PHE A 158 -1.62 -22.82 -11.85
C PHE A 158 -2.27 -23.55 -13.03
N VAL A 159 -2.98 -22.86 -13.93
CA VAL A 159 -3.67 -23.50 -15.06
C VAL A 159 -2.72 -24.23 -16.00
N PRO A 160 -1.55 -23.66 -16.42
CA PRO A 160 -0.58 -24.38 -17.24
C PRO A 160 0.02 -25.61 -16.56
N LEU A 161 -0.01 -25.68 -15.21
CA LEU A 161 0.43 -26.85 -14.45
C LEU A 161 -0.62 -27.96 -14.38
N GLY A 162 -1.75 -27.80 -15.10
CA GLY A 162 -2.83 -28.79 -15.17
C GLY A 162 -3.88 -28.67 -14.05
N VAL A 163 -3.80 -27.64 -13.20
CA VAL A 163 -4.79 -27.40 -12.15
C VAL A 163 -6.11 -26.95 -12.76
N LYS A 164 -7.22 -27.60 -12.32
CA LYS A 164 -8.58 -27.30 -12.82
C LYS A 164 -9.57 -26.96 -11.73
N ARG A 165 -9.32 -27.36 -10.48
CA ARG A 165 -10.27 -27.20 -9.36
C ARG A 165 -9.78 -26.10 -8.42
N PHE A 166 -10.34 -24.92 -8.59
CA PHE A 166 -10.06 -23.75 -7.78
C PHE A 166 -11.20 -23.46 -6.82
N SER A 167 -10.89 -23.09 -5.59
CA SER A 167 -11.83 -22.52 -4.63
C SER A 167 -11.34 -21.17 -4.13
N ILE A 168 -12.25 -20.32 -3.67
CA ILE A 168 -11.93 -19.02 -3.09
C ILE A 168 -12.55 -18.84 -1.71
N VAL A 169 -11.80 -18.26 -0.79
CA VAL A 169 -12.23 -17.84 0.55
C VAL A 169 -12.11 -16.33 0.66
N TYR A 170 -13.21 -15.68 1.02
CA TYR A 170 -13.28 -14.22 1.05
C TYR A 170 -14.21 -13.71 2.16
N TYR A 171 -14.13 -12.40 2.47
CA TYR A 171 -15.15 -11.74 3.29
C TYR A 171 -16.35 -11.34 2.43
N ASP A 172 -17.56 -11.54 2.92
CA ASP A 172 -18.81 -11.17 2.24
C ASP A 172 -19.07 -9.66 2.36
N ASP A 173 -18.19 -8.89 1.77
CA ASP A 173 -18.27 -7.44 1.65
C ASP A 173 -17.89 -6.98 0.22
N VAL A 174 -17.84 -5.68 -0.01
CA VAL A 174 -17.57 -5.11 -1.33
C VAL A 174 -16.26 -5.66 -1.91
N VAL A 175 -15.16 -5.58 -1.14
CA VAL A 175 -13.82 -6.00 -1.61
C VAL A 175 -13.75 -7.50 -1.83
N GLY A 176 -14.32 -8.30 -0.93
CA GLY A 176 -14.34 -9.75 -1.07
C GLY A 176 -15.15 -10.23 -2.27
N ARG A 177 -16.29 -9.60 -2.56
CA ARG A 177 -17.08 -9.89 -3.76
C ARG A 177 -16.38 -9.46 -5.06
N GLU A 178 -15.62 -8.36 -5.04
CA GLU A 178 -14.74 -7.96 -6.15
C GLU A 178 -13.65 -9.01 -6.39
N ASN A 179 -13.03 -9.53 -5.32
CA ASN A 179 -12.05 -10.61 -5.42
C ASN A 179 -12.65 -11.88 -6.02
N LEU A 180 -13.86 -12.30 -5.57
CA LEU A 180 -14.58 -13.41 -6.18
C LEU A 180 -14.79 -13.18 -7.68
N THR A 181 -15.32 -12.01 -8.05
CA THR A 181 -15.54 -11.64 -9.46
C THR A 181 -14.25 -11.69 -10.28
N ALA A 182 -13.13 -11.25 -9.72
CA ALA A 182 -11.84 -11.29 -10.40
C ALA A 182 -11.34 -12.72 -10.63
N VAL A 183 -11.49 -13.61 -9.63
CA VAL A 183 -11.17 -15.04 -9.78
C VAL A 183 -12.07 -15.70 -10.82
N ASP A 184 -13.38 -15.47 -10.76
CA ASP A 184 -14.34 -16.03 -11.72
C ASP A 184 -14.03 -15.57 -13.15
N ARG A 185 -13.67 -14.30 -13.35
CA ARG A 185 -13.24 -13.77 -14.65
C ARG A 185 -11.99 -14.48 -15.16
N ALA A 186 -10.96 -14.62 -14.29
CA ALA A 186 -9.70 -15.26 -14.64
C ALA A 186 -9.87 -16.74 -15.01
N LEU A 187 -10.71 -17.47 -14.26
CA LEU A 187 -11.06 -18.86 -14.53
C LEU A 187 -11.87 -19.00 -15.82
N LYS A 188 -12.90 -18.17 -16.00
CA LYS A 188 -13.78 -18.20 -17.19
C LYS A 188 -12.99 -17.92 -18.48
N ALA A 189 -12.02 -17.02 -18.45
CA ALA A 189 -11.13 -16.77 -19.60
C ALA A 189 -10.33 -18.02 -20.04
N ARG A 190 -10.25 -19.03 -19.16
CA ARG A 190 -9.56 -20.31 -19.39
C ARG A 190 -10.52 -21.51 -19.47
N GLY A 191 -11.84 -21.26 -19.60
CA GLY A 191 -12.87 -22.29 -19.69
C GLY A 191 -13.12 -23.04 -18.37
N LEU A 192 -12.78 -22.44 -17.23
CA LEU A 192 -12.93 -23.01 -15.90
C LEU A 192 -13.95 -22.23 -15.06
N ILE A 193 -14.42 -22.85 -13.99
CA ILE A 193 -15.24 -22.22 -12.94
C ILE A 193 -14.69 -22.63 -11.56
N ALA A 194 -14.95 -21.80 -10.55
CA ALA A 194 -14.65 -22.18 -9.18
C ALA A 194 -15.51 -23.38 -8.73
N VAL A 195 -14.90 -24.39 -8.12
CA VAL A 195 -15.61 -25.62 -7.70
C VAL A 195 -16.33 -25.44 -6.36
N SER A 196 -15.91 -24.50 -5.55
CA SER A 196 -16.56 -24.09 -4.31
C SER A 196 -16.05 -22.73 -3.84
N HIS A 197 -16.75 -22.10 -2.89
CA HIS A 197 -16.29 -20.89 -2.25
C HIS A 197 -16.79 -20.80 -0.80
N ALA A 198 -16.06 -20.07 0.05
CA ALA A 198 -16.50 -19.74 1.40
C ALA A 198 -16.51 -18.23 1.62
N ALA A 199 -17.63 -17.69 2.07
CA ALA A 199 -17.86 -16.28 2.34
C ALA A 199 -18.03 -16.04 3.84
N PHE A 200 -17.16 -15.25 4.45
CA PHE A 200 -17.25 -14.89 5.86
C PHE A 200 -17.97 -13.54 6.03
N LYS A 201 -19.15 -13.56 6.67
CA LYS A 201 -19.96 -12.35 6.89
C LYS A 201 -19.39 -11.47 8.01
N ASP A 202 -18.83 -12.09 9.04
CA ASP A 202 -18.24 -11.39 10.18
C ASP A 202 -16.69 -11.47 10.11
N ARG A 203 -16.04 -10.33 9.94
CA ARG A 203 -14.59 -10.25 9.91
C ARG A 203 -13.95 -10.48 11.28
N ALA A 204 -14.66 -10.14 12.36
CA ALA A 204 -14.16 -10.27 13.73
C ALA A 204 -14.28 -11.68 14.27
N LYS A 205 -15.32 -12.40 13.83
CA LYS A 205 -15.60 -13.79 14.26
C LYS A 205 -16.02 -14.66 13.06
N PRO A 206 -15.11 -14.92 12.11
CA PRO A 206 -15.40 -15.77 10.96
C PRO A 206 -15.63 -17.22 11.41
N ASP A 207 -16.65 -17.87 10.86
CA ASP A 207 -16.87 -19.31 11.10
C ASP A 207 -15.93 -20.14 10.22
N ILE A 208 -14.72 -20.33 10.71
CA ILE A 208 -13.64 -21.04 10.00
C ILE A 208 -14.04 -22.48 9.70
N ALA A 209 -14.70 -23.16 10.66
CA ALA A 209 -15.08 -24.58 10.50
C ALA A 209 -16.12 -24.75 9.37
N ALA A 210 -17.13 -23.90 9.34
CA ALA A 210 -18.08 -23.90 8.23
C ALA A 210 -17.40 -23.59 6.89
N GLY A 211 -16.48 -22.62 6.87
CA GLY A 211 -15.73 -22.26 5.66
C GLY A 211 -14.87 -23.41 5.11
N VAL A 212 -14.13 -24.11 5.96
CA VAL A 212 -13.31 -25.28 5.58
C VAL A 212 -14.21 -26.38 5.03
N LYS A 213 -15.33 -26.69 5.72
CA LYS A 213 -16.30 -27.72 5.28
C LYS A 213 -16.91 -27.37 3.92
N GLU A 214 -17.23 -26.11 3.67
CA GLU A 214 -17.80 -25.66 2.41
C GLU A 214 -16.80 -25.80 1.26
N VAL A 215 -15.55 -25.37 1.47
CA VAL A 215 -14.48 -25.50 0.48
C VAL A 215 -14.16 -26.97 0.18
N ALA A 216 -14.17 -27.84 1.18
CA ALA A 216 -13.89 -29.28 1.04
C ALA A 216 -14.87 -29.98 0.10
N LYS A 217 -16.13 -29.52 -0.02
CA LYS A 217 -17.12 -30.11 -0.93
C LYS A 217 -16.67 -30.09 -2.40
N GLY A 218 -15.93 -29.05 -2.79
CA GLY A 218 -15.39 -28.89 -4.14
C GLY A 218 -14.16 -29.74 -4.42
N GLN A 219 -13.55 -30.36 -3.40
CA GLN A 219 -12.27 -31.08 -3.52
C GLN A 219 -11.22 -30.29 -4.32
N PRO A 220 -10.88 -29.05 -3.95
CA PRO A 220 -10.04 -28.19 -4.75
C PRO A 220 -8.59 -28.69 -4.81
N ASP A 221 -7.91 -28.36 -5.93
CA ASP A 221 -6.46 -28.51 -6.07
C ASP A 221 -5.75 -27.26 -5.51
N VAL A 222 -6.42 -26.09 -5.63
CA VAL A 222 -5.93 -24.79 -5.15
C VAL A 222 -7.06 -24.07 -4.41
N VAL A 223 -6.74 -23.52 -3.23
CA VAL A 223 -7.60 -22.60 -2.48
C VAL A 223 -6.98 -21.22 -2.47
N ILE A 224 -7.67 -20.25 -3.06
CA ILE A 224 -7.28 -18.83 -3.07
C ILE A 224 -7.89 -18.16 -1.84
N LEU A 225 -7.06 -17.52 -1.02
CA LEU A 225 -7.44 -16.89 0.25
C LEU A 225 -7.28 -15.39 0.15
N THR A 226 -8.37 -14.65 0.33
CA THR A 226 -8.39 -13.17 0.22
C THR A 226 -8.87 -12.51 1.53
N THR A 227 -8.46 -13.10 2.66
CA THR A 227 -8.82 -12.65 4.00
C THR A 227 -7.61 -12.09 4.76
N LEU A 228 -7.82 -11.47 5.93
CA LEU A 228 -6.72 -11.00 6.80
C LEU A 228 -5.87 -12.17 7.30
N TYR A 229 -4.59 -11.89 7.65
CA TYR A 229 -3.60 -12.92 8.00
C TYR A 229 -4.09 -13.90 9.08
N LYS A 230 -4.78 -13.42 10.11
CA LYS A 230 -5.28 -14.31 11.18
C LYS A 230 -6.36 -15.27 10.65
N THR A 231 -7.37 -14.77 9.94
CA THR A 231 -8.43 -15.58 9.32
C THR A 231 -7.84 -16.57 8.30
N THR A 232 -6.91 -16.10 7.46
CA THR A 232 -6.19 -16.95 6.51
C THR A 232 -5.41 -18.05 7.21
N SER A 233 -4.69 -17.73 8.28
CA SER A 233 -3.93 -18.70 9.09
C SER A 233 -4.84 -19.72 9.75
N ASP A 234 -5.91 -19.28 10.41
CA ASP A 234 -6.86 -20.18 11.08
C ASP A 234 -7.51 -21.14 10.08
N PHE A 235 -7.88 -20.65 8.88
CA PHE A 235 -8.40 -21.49 7.80
C PHE A 235 -7.37 -22.54 7.35
N ILE A 236 -6.13 -22.14 7.05
CA ILE A 236 -5.07 -23.04 6.59
C ILE A 236 -4.79 -24.14 7.62
N LYS A 237 -4.62 -23.75 8.90
CA LYS A 237 -4.36 -24.69 9.99
C LYS A 237 -5.47 -25.73 10.11
N LEU A 238 -6.74 -25.30 10.10
CA LEU A 238 -7.86 -26.21 10.20
C LEU A 238 -7.99 -27.09 8.95
N ALA A 239 -7.90 -26.52 7.74
CA ALA A 239 -7.99 -27.28 6.49
C ALA A 239 -6.90 -28.38 6.42
N ARG A 240 -5.66 -28.08 6.83
CA ARG A 240 -4.57 -29.08 6.91
C ARG A 240 -4.82 -30.15 7.97
N LYS A 241 -5.36 -29.75 9.13
CA LYS A 241 -5.73 -30.69 10.20
C LYS A 241 -6.81 -31.67 9.73
N GLU A 242 -7.74 -31.21 8.90
CA GLU A 242 -8.82 -32.04 8.31
C GLU A 242 -8.37 -32.79 7.04
N GLY A 243 -7.07 -32.75 6.69
CA GLY A 243 -6.50 -33.53 5.59
C GLY A 243 -6.68 -32.92 4.20
N MET A 244 -7.02 -31.62 4.08
CA MET A 244 -7.12 -30.96 2.79
C MET A 244 -5.73 -30.83 2.15
N GLY A 245 -5.49 -31.52 1.03
CA GLY A 245 -4.23 -31.54 0.29
C GLY A 245 -4.06 -30.41 -0.73
N ALA A 246 -4.99 -29.45 -0.80
CA ALA A 246 -4.94 -28.35 -1.74
C ALA A 246 -3.76 -27.41 -1.49
N SER A 247 -3.19 -26.85 -2.55
CA SER A 247 -2.26 -25.73 -2.45
C SER A 247 -2.98 -24.50 -1.89
N MET A 248 -2.43 -23.89 -0.84
CA MET A 248 -2.97 -22.70 -0.20
C MET A 248 -2.27 -21.48 -0.78
N VAL A 249 -3.02 -20.57 -1.39
CA VAL A 249 -2.50 -19.38 -2.06
C VAL A 249 -3.23 -18.15 -1.57
N SER A 250 -2.50 -17.10 -1.18
CA SER A 250 -3.08 -15.84 -0.77
C SER A 250 -2.68 -14.71 -1.72
N ASN A 251 -3.56 -13.73 -1.90
CA ASN A 251 -3.16 -12.44 -2.43
C ASN A 251 -2.33 -11.66 -1.39
N SER A 252 -1.87 -10.46 -1.72
CA SER A 252 -1.03 -9.66 -0.82
C SER A 252 -1.77 -9.03 0.37
N PHE A 253 -3.10 -9.11 0.41
CA PHE A 253 -3.92 -8.46 1.43
C PHE A 253 -3.56 -8.82 2.88
N PRO A 254 -3.31 -10.10 3.24
CA PRO A 254 -2.90 -10.44 4.60
C PRO A 254 -1.50 -9.92 4.98
N GLY A 255 -0.66 -9.59 4.00
CA GLY A 255 0.77 -9.36 4.22
C GLY A 255 1.54 -10.67 4.38
N ALA A 256 2.56 -10.88 3.54
CA ALA A 256 3.30 -12.16 3.54
C ALA A 256 4.01 -12.42 4.89
N SER A 257 4.67 -11.41 5.47
CA SER A 257 5.40 -11.57 6.73
C SER A 257 4.49 -11.78 7.94
N PRO A 258 3.43 -11.01 8.18
CA PRO A 258 2.45 -11.31 9.23
C PRO A 258 1.82 -12.69 9.09
N LEU A 259 1.46 -13.10 7.87
CA LEU A 259 0.89 -14.43 7.62
C LEU A 259 1.88 -15.56 7.95
N ALA A 260 3.15 -15.42 7.52
CA ALA A 260 4.19 -16.41 7.81
C ALA A 260 4.43 -16.56 9.33
N LYS A 261 4.49 -15.46 10.07
CA LYS A 261 4.63 -15.48 11.54
C LYS A 261 3.43 -16.15 12.21
N GLU A 262 2.21 -15.80 11.81
CA GLU A 262 0.98 -16.37 12.39
C GLU A 262 0.85 -17.87 12.12
N LEU A 263 1.23 -18.35 10.94
CA LEU A 263 1.22 -19.77 10.57
C LEU A 263 2.30 -20.56 11.29
N GLY A 264 3.48 -19.98 11.49
CA GLY A 264 4.67 -20.69 11.93
C GLY A 264 5.25 -21.62 10.85
N GLY A 265 6.44 -22.16 11.10
CA GLY A 265 7.20 -22.93 10.11
C GLY A 265 6.51 -24.22 9.63
N LYS A 266 5.75 -24.89 10.51
CA LYS A 266 5.03 -26.13 10.16
C LYS A 266 3.85 -25.86 9.23
N ASP A 267 2.96 -24.97 9.64
CA ASP A 267 1.72 -24.71 8.91
C ASP A 267 1.92 -23.66 7.80
N GLY A 268 3.00 -22.88 7.82
CA GLY A 268 3.35 -21.93 6.78
C GLY A 268 4.06 -22.55 5.59
N SER A 269 4.80 -23.65 5.79
CA SER A 269 5.60 -24.27 4.72
C SER A 269 4.75 -24.62 3.50
N GLY A 270 5.16 -24.12 2.30
CA GLY A 270 4.48 -24.35 1.05
C GLY A 270 3.25 -23.47 0.80
N VAL A 271 2.89 -22.56 1.72
CA VAL A 271 1.86 -21.55 1.44
C VAL A 271 2.44 -20.53 0.48
N ILE A 272 1.68 -20.23 -0.59
CA ILE A 272 2.07 -19.28 -1.62
C ILE A 272 1.39 -17.94 -1.33
N VAL A 273 2.11 -16.85 -1.53
CA VAL A 273 1.58 -15.48 -1.37
C VAL A 273 1.93 -14.66 -2.59
N ALA A 274 0.95 -14.01 -3.19
CA ALA A 274 1.22 -12.98 -4.19
C ALA A 274 1.82 -11.74 -3.50
N THR A 275 2.84 -11.17 -4.11
CA THR A 275 3.52 -9.97 -3.63
C THR A 275 3.58 -8.93 -4.73
N VAL A 276 3.50 -7.67 -4.37
CA VAL A 276 3.41 -6.52 -5.30
C VAL A 276 4.71 -5.71 -5.35
N VAL A 277 5.73 -6.20 -4.67
CA VAL A 277 7.10 -5.70 -4.71
C VAL A 277 8.06 -6.89 -4.70
N PRO A 278 9.31 -6.72 -5.15
CA PRO A 278 10.30 -7.79 -5.11
C PRO A 278 10.55 -8.30 -3.69
N PRO A 279 11.06 -9.54 -3.54
CA PRO A 279 11.41 -10.06 -2.22
C PRO A 279 12.41 -9.16 -1.49
N PRO A 280 12.13 -8.79 -0.23
CA PRO A 280 12.98 -7.87 0.54
C PRO A 280 14.36 -8.45 0.87
N SER A 281 14.58 -9.73 0.60
CA SER A 281 15.87 -10.43 0.70
C SER A 281 16.69 -10.45 -0.61
N LYS A 282 16.10 -10.09 -1.76
CA LYS A 282 16.71 -10.19 -3.11
C LYS A 282 17.74 -9.08 -3.37
N ARG A 283 18.92 -9.22 -2.77
CA ARG A 283 20.01 -8.22 -2.84
C ARG A 283 20.57 -7.95 -4.25
N SER A 284 20.16 -8.69 -5.28
CA SER A 284 20.52 -8.38 -6.66
C SER A 284 19.88 -7.08 -7.17
N LEU A 285 18.82 -6.58 -6.51
CA LEU A 285 18.15 -5.35 -6.89
C LEU A 285 18.66 -4.16 -6.06
N PRO A 286 19.07 -3.05 -6.72
CA PRO A 286 19.54 -1.85 -6.02
C PRO A 286 18.55 -1.29 -5.01
N ILE A 287 17.23 -1.30 -5.33
CA ILE A 287 16.19 -0.84 -4.39
C ILE A 287 16.15 -1.67 -3.10
N VAL A 288 16.37 -2.98 -3.20
CA VAL A 288 16.39 -3.88 -2.03
C VAL A 288 17.64 -3.65 -1.18
N GLN A 289 18.81 -3.44 -1.81
CA GLN A 289 20.04 -3.08 -1.08
C GLN A 289 19.87 -1.77 -0.32
N GLU A 290 19.32 -0.76 -0.99
CA GLU A 290 19.06 0.56 -0.41
C GLU A 290 18.08 0.47 0.77
N TYR A 291 16.98 -0.28 0.61
CA TYR A 291 16.01 -0.54 1.66
C TYR A 291 16.62 -1.24 2.86
N GLN A 292 17.39 -2.32 2.64
CA GLN A 292 17.98 -3.10 3.73
C GLN A 292 18.91 -2.23 4.61
N ALA A 293 19.74 -1.40 3.98
CA ALA A 293 20.64 -0.49 4.72
C ALA A 293 19.86 0.58 5.49
N ALA A 294 18.79 1.13 4.89
CA ALA A 294 18.00 2.19 5.51
C ALA A 294 17.14 1.67 6.67
N ILE A 295 16.50 0.50 6.51
CA ILE A 295 15.62 -0.06 7.54
C ILE A 295 16.44 -0.52 8.76
N GLU A 296 17.63 -1.09 8.53
CA GLU A 296 18.54 -1.48 9.61
C GLU A 296 18.99 -0.25 10.41
N LYS A 297 19.32 0.85 9.74
CA LYS A 297 19.66 2.12 10.39
C LYS A 297 18.48 2.70 11.17
N GLN A 298 17.25 2.62 10.61
CA GLN A 298 16.03 3.16 11.21
C GLN A 298 15.61 2.41 12.48
N LEU A 299 15.71 1.07 12.47
CA LEU A 299 15.19 0.20 13.53
C LEU A 299 16.27 -0.30 14.49
N GLY A 300 17.55 -0.09 14.18
CA GLY A 300 18.66 -0.71 14.92
C GLY A 300 18.78 -2.22 14.73
N LYS A 301 17.97 -2.80 13.84
CA LYS A 301 17.94 -4.23 13.52
C LYS A 301 17.43 -4.46 12.10
N LYS A 302 17.80 -5.59 11.50
CA LYS A 302 17.41 -5.96 10.14
C LYS A 302 16.07 -6.70 10.15
N GLU A 303 14.98 -5.97 10.27
CA GLU A 303 13.62 -6.49 10.09
C GLU A 303 13.11 -6.20 8.70
N LEU A 304 13.12 -7.22 7.83
CA LEU A 304 12.73 -7.08 6.43
C LEU A 304 11.28 -7.56 6.23
N SER A 305 10.46 -6.73 5.59
CA SER A 305 9.12 -7.16 5.17
C SER A 305 8.76 -6.61 3.79
N PHE A 306 7.87 -7.30 3.09
CA PHE A 306 7.32 -6.82 1.81
C PHE A 306 6.59 -5.50 2.00
N THR A 307 5.83 -5.36 3.07
CA THR A 307 5.06 -4.17 3.42
C THR A 307 5.95 -2.95 3.63
N SER A 308 7.02 -3.08 4.42
CA SER A 308 7.92 -1.96 4.65
C SER A 308 8.76 -1.62 3.42
N LEU A 309 9.13 -2.59 2.57
CA LEU A 309 9.77 -2.33 1.28
C LEU A 309 8.83 -1.57 0.33
N GLU A 310 7.55 -1.96 0.25
CA GLU A 310 6.55 -1.25 -0.56
C GLU A 310 6.41 0.22 -0.13
N SER A 311 6.31 0.44 1.18
CA SER A 311 6.23 1.80 1.73
C SER A 311 7.51 2.62 1.51
N PHE A 312 8.67 1.97 1.58
CA PHE A 312 9.96 2.56 1.24
C PHE A 312 10.01 3.02 -0.23
N ILE A 313 9.56 2.17 -1.15
CA ILE A 313 9.43 2.49 -2.59
C ILE A 313 8.47 3.67 -2.78
N ALA A 314 7.31 3.65 -2.14
CA ALA A 314 6.33 4.72 -2.22
C ALA A 314 6.90 6.06 -1.72
N ALA A 315 7.64 6.04 -0.61
CA ALA A 315 8.33 7.23 -0.11
C ALA A 315 9.41 7.74 -1.08
N LYS A 316 10.14 6.81 -1.74
CA LYS A 316 11.14 7.17 -2.76
C LYS A 316 10.52 7.86 -3.97
N VAL A 317 9.41 7.34 -4.48
CA VAL A 317 8.65 7.95 -5.58
C VAL A 317 8.11 9.32 -5.17
N THR A 318 7.56 9.43 -3.95
CA THR A 318 7.08 10.71 -3.39
C THR A 318 8.18 11.76 -3.33
N VAL A 319 9.34 11.41 -2.80
CA VAL A 319 10.48 12.34 -2.71
C VAL A 319 11.01 12.73 -4.09
N GLU A 320 11.02 11.81 -5.04
CA GLU A 320 11.42 12.12 -6.41
C GLU A 320 10.48 13.14 -7.06
N ALA A 321 9.17 12.98 -6.89
CA ALA A 321 8.19 13.95 -7.37
C ALA A 321 8.35 15.33 -6.67
N LEU A 322 8.64 15.36 -5.37
CA LEU A 322 8.95 16.59 -4.65
C LEU A 322 10.22 17.29 -5.19
N ARG A 323 11.25 16.52 -5.53
CA ARG A 323 12.49 17.06 -6.13
C ARG A 323 12.23 17.68 -7.51
N ARG A 324 11.48 16.96 -8.38
CA ARG A 324 11.12 17.43 -9.72
C ARG A 324 10.24 18.67 -9.68
N ALA A 325 9.33 18.77 -8.72
CA ALA A 325 8.46 19.94 -8.54
C ALA A 325 9.23 21.22 -8.17
N GLY A 326 10.47 21.10 -7.72
CA GLY A 326 11.37 22.21 -7.46
C GLY A 326 11.10 22.99 -6.15
N PRO A 327 11.88 24.05 -5.89
CA PRO A 327 11.80 24.79 -4.63
C PRO A 327 10.49 25.59 -4.46
N LYS A 328 9.81 25.97 -5.56
CA LYS A 328 8.50 26.63 -5.54
C LYS A 328 7.38 25.59 -5.53
N LEU A 329 7.37 24.75 -4.49
CA LEU A 329 6.50 23.61 -4.37
C LEU A 329 5.02 24.04 -4.25
N THR A 330 4.15 23.43 -5.10
CA THR A 330 2.69 23.47 -4.99
C THR A 330 2.15 22.04 -5.12
N ARG A 331 0.91 21.79 -4.64
CA ARG A 331 0.28 20.47 -4.81
C ARG A 331 0.06 20.12 -6.28
N GLU A 332 -0.36 21.08 -7.08
CA GLU A 332 -0.56 20.92 -8.53
C GLU A 332 0.77 20.63 -9.24
N GLY A 333 1.85 21.36 -8.90
CA GLY A 333 3.18 21.11 -9.44
C GLY A 333 3.68 19.72 -9.09
N PHE A 334 3.49 19.29 -7.85
CA PHE A 334 3.85 17.97 -7.38
C PHE A 334 3.09 16.85 -8.11
N MET A 335 1.76 16.96 -8.24
CA MET A 335 0.93 15.99 -8.97
C MET A 335 1.31 15.92 -10.45
N ARG A 336 1.60 17.06 -11.09
CA ARG A 336 2.11 17.08 -12.46
C ARG A 336 3.42 16.31 -12.62
N GLU A 337 4.32 16.38 -11.64
CA GLU A 337 5.57 15.62 -11.71
C GLU A 337 5.37 14.11 -11.47
N LEU A 338 4.35 13.70 -10.72
CA LEU A 338 3.92 12.30 -10.69
C LEU A 338 3.37 11.87 -12.07
N ASP A 339 2.49 12.65 -12.68
CA ASP A 339 1.92 12.37 -14.02
C ASP A 339 3.00 12.30 -15.12
N ASN A 340 4.10 13.04 -14.94
CA ASN A 340 5.25 13.01 -15.85
C ASN A 340 6.09 11.72 -15.74
N MET A 341 5.79 10.82 -14.81
CA MET A 341 6.41 9.49 -14.72
C MET A 341 5.83 8.47 -15.72
N LYS A 342 5.05 8.90 -16.72
CA LYS A 342 4.39 8.06 -17.74
C LYS A 342 5.35 7.18 -18.56
N GLY A 343 6.63 7.54 -18.64
CA GLY A 343 7.68 6.75 -19.28
C GLY A 343 8.29 5.67 -18.39
N GLY A 344 7.84 5.55 -17.13
CA GLY A 344 8.41 4.70 -16.10
C GLY A 344 9.54 5.40 -15.32
N TYR A 345 9.42 5.39 -14.00
CA TYR A 345 10.50 5.76 -13.08
C TYR A 345 11.05 4.48 -12.43
N ASP A 346 12.25 4.09 -12.83
CA ASP A 346 12.96 2.96 -12.22
C ASP A 346 13.57 3.40 -10.88
N VAL A 347 13.03 2.85 -9.78
CA VAL A 347 13.53 3.12 -8.43
C VAL A 347 14.75 2.27 -8.06
N GLY A 348 15.24 1.45 -8.95
CA GLY A 348 16.37 0.53 -8.77
C GLY A 348 15.97 -0.95 -8.99
N GLY A 349 15.40 -1.25 -10.14
CA GLY A 349 14.91 -2.58 -10.54
C GLY A 349 13.43 -2.83 -10.22
N TYR A 350 12.69 -1.76 -9.88
CA TYR A 350 11.23 -1.75 -9.79
C TYR A 350 10.72 -0.46 -10.43
N VAL A 351 9.80 -0.58 -11.39
CA VAL A 351 9.33 0.55 -12.19
C VAL A 351 7.95 0.99 -11.74
N VAL A 352 7.79 2.31 -11.55
CA VAL A 352 6.51 2.97 -11.28
C VAL A 352 6.20 3.94 -12.43
N SER A 353 4.97 3.92 -12.95
CA SER A 353 4.54 4.77 -14.05
C SER A 353 3.17 5.36 -13.78
N PHE A 354 3.08 6.68 -13.73
CA PHE A 354 1.81 7.41 -13.66
C PHE A 354 1.63 8.25 -14.91
N ALA A 355 0.37 8.50 -15.27
CA ALA A 355 0.00 9.36 -16.39
C ALA A 355 -1.23 10.21 -16.00
N PRO A 356 -1.52 11.32 -16.69
CA PRO A 356 -2.63 12.22 -16.35
C PRO A 356 -4.02 11.58 -16.25
N ASN A 357 -4.20 10.41 -16.85
CA ASN A 357 -5.46 9.64 -16.85
C ASN A 357 -5.29 8.23 -16.25
N ASN A 358 -4.12 7.90 -15.68
CA ASN A 358 -3.84 6.62 -15.04
C ASN A 358 -2.91 6.80 -13.85
N HIS A 359 -3.47 6.75 -12.65
CA HIS A 359 -2.74 6.84 -11.39
C HIS A 359 -2.50 5.48 -10.72
N ASN A 360 -2.52 4.38 -11.48
CA ASN A 360 -2.15 3.04 -11.03
C ASN A 360 -0.73 2.73 -11.47
N GLY A 361 0.22 2.93 -10.58
CA GLY A 361 1.65 3.04 -10.87
C GLY A 361 2.37 1.76 -11.22
N SER A 362 1.83 0.58 -10.84
CA SER A 362 2.45 -0.71 -11.11
C SER A 362 1.42 -1.82 -11.29
N SER A 363 1.76 -2.79 -12.12
CA SER A 363 1.09 -4.09 -12.26
C SER A 363 2.01 -5.25 -11.87
N PHE A 364 3.13 -4.96 -11.20
CA PHE A 364 4.07 -5.99 -10.76
C PHE A 364 3.43 -6.94 -9.76
N VAL A 365 3.44 -8.23 -10.08
CA VAL A 365 3.02 -9.33 -9.20
C VAL A 365 4.02 -10.48 -9.32
N GLU A 366 4.51 -10.95 -8.19
CA GLU A 366 5.35 -12.14 -8.07
C GLU A 366 4.71 -13.10 -7.06
N LEU A 367 4.86 -14.41 -7.27
CA LEU A 367 4.42 -15.43 -6.31
C LEU A 367 5.61 -15.87 -5.49
N THR A 368 5.47 -15.84 -4.17
CA THR A 368 6.48 -16.28 -3.23
C THR A 368 5.96 -17.43 -2.37
N VAL A 369 6.84 -18.31 -1.94
CA VAL A 369 6.50 -19.49 -1.11
C VAL A 369 7.08 -19.30 0.29
N ILE A 370 6.28 -19.51 1.31
CA ILE A 370 6.74 -19.53 2.70
C ILE A 370 7.52 -20.84 2.96
N GLY A 371 8.78 -20.72 3.34
CA GLY A 371 9.63 -21.84 3.77
C GLY A 371 9.39 -22.27 5.21
N ARG A 372 9.93 -23.43 5.59
CA ARG A 372 9.86 -23.94 6.98
C ARG A 372 10.57 -23.03 7.98
N ASP A 373 11.59 -22.33 7.55
CA ASP A 373 12.37 -21.35 8.32
C ASP A 373 11.77 -19.94 8.29
N LEU A 374 10.51 -19.80 7.80
CA LEU A 374 9.79 -18.55 7.60
C LEU A 374 10.44 -17.61 6.58
N LYS A 375 11.46 -18.07 5.86
CA LYS A 375 11.98 -17.32 4.71
C LYS A 375 11.12 -17.54 3.48
N PHE A 376 11.25 -16.64 2.54
CA PHE A 376 10.47 -16.66 1.30
C PHE A 376 11.35 -17.15 0.15
N ALA A 377 10.85 -18.16 -0.57
CA ALA A 377 11.41 -18.62 -1.85
C ALA A 377 10.59 -18.07 -3.02
N TYR A 378 11.23 -17.82 -4.18
CA TYR A 378 10.63 -17.22 -5.38
C TYR A 378 11.30 -17.78 -6.65
#